data_b49a34423e734fa20a3e7357caf2576d
#
_entry.id   b49a34423e734fa20a3e7357caf2576d
#
_cell.length_a   1.000
_cell.length_b   1.000
_cell.length_c   1.000
_cell.angle_alpha   90.00
_cell.angle_beta   90.00
_cell.angle_gamma   90.00
#
_symmetry.space_group_name_H-M   'P 1'
#
loop_
_entity.id
_entity.type
_entity.pdbx_description
1 polymer ?
#
loop_
_entity_poly.entity_id
_entity_poly.type
_entity_poly.pdbx_seq_one_letter_code
_entity_poly.pdbx_strand_id
1 'polypeptide(L)'
;MANMRMDKNPMPEQDPVVRAGNFDEVALGYTPEMAMDEAKRCLNCHNTPCRTGCPVSVRIPEFIAKVAEGDFDAAYEIITSTNSLPAVCGRVCPQEKQCESKCVRGIKGESVGIGRLERFVADYHMNKAEKVTPVAPESNGHKVAVVGSGPSSLTCAGDLRKLGYDVTIFEAFHKAGGVLVYGIPQFRLPKEIVAAEIENLKAMGVNIITNAIIGKSETVDELFEDGFEAVFIGSGAGLPQFLHIPGENLLGVYSANELLTRVNLMKAYRDDYDTPIKHFNRVAVVGAGNVAMDASRVAKRLGAEHVYITYRRGRDELPARKEEVEHAEAEGIEFNLLNNPVAIIGDENGNVKGIELVKQELGEPDEKGRRKPVPIEGSNWVLDVDTVIIAIGTSPNPLIRNTTKGLTFTRKGGIEAGENGQTAREGVFAGGDAVTGAATVILAMGAGKAGAKGIDEYIKNKNK
;
A
#
# COMPACT_ATOMS: atom_id res chain seq x y z
N MET A 1 36.37 -2.94 3.95
CA MET A 1 36.04 -3.62 5.23
C MET A 1 34.62 -3.24 5.61
N ALA A 2 33.85 -4.15 6.22
CA ALA A 2 32.48 -3.86 6.66
C ALA A 2 32.50 -2.78 7.78
N ASN A 3 31.57 -1.82 7.70
CA ASN A 3 31.34 -0.83 8.74
C ASN A 3 30.58 -1.49 9.89
N MET A 4 31.22 -1.59 11.06
CA MET A 4 30.65 -2.28 12.24
C MET A 4 29.81 -1.37 13.15
N ARG A 5 29.50 -0.13 12.73
CA ARG A 5 28.64 0.77 13.50
C ARG A 5 27.30 0.07 13.81
N MET A 6 26.81 0.20 15.05
CA MET A 6 25.60 -0.50 15.52
C MET A 6 24.33 0.12 14.96
N ASP A 7 24.31 1.44 14.83
CA ASP A 7 23.15 2.21 14.37
C ASP A 7 23.15 2.38 12.85
N LYS A 8 21.98 2.37 12.23
CA LYS A 8 21.82 2.70 10.81
C LYS A 8 21.90 4.22 10.58
N ASN A 9 22.21 4.64 9.39
CA ASN A 9 22.14 6.06 9.03
C ASN A 9 20.71 6.55 9.21
N PRO A 10 20.49 7.68 9.93
CA PRO A 10 19.16 8.26 10.04
C PRO A 10 18.65 8.66 8.67
N MET A 11 17.33 8.56 8.46
CA MET A 11 16.70 9.12 7.28
C MET A 11 16.61 10.64 7.48
N PRO A 12 17.13 11.45 6.54
CA PRO A 12 16.86 12.88 6.54
C PRO A 12 15.36 13.13 6.33
N GLU A 13 14.78 14.01 7.13
CA GLU A 13 13.34 14.30 7.12
C GLU A 13 13.08 15.80 7.26
N GLN A 14 11.91 16.24 6.77
CA GLN A 14 11.41 17.59 7.07
C GLN A 14 11.14 17.76 8.57
N ASP A 15 11.36 18.96 9.09
CA ASP A 15 10.99 19.32 10.46
C ASP A 15 9.49 19.01 10.71
N PRO A 16 9.11 18.38 11.85
CA PRO A 16 7.74 17.97 12.12
C PRO A 16 6.70 19.10 12.07
N VAL A 17 7.04 20.31 12.53
CA VAL A 17 6.13 21.45 12.50
C VAL A 17 5.93 21.94 11.08
N VAL A 18 7.00 22.00 10.29
CA VAL A 18 6.96 22.40 8.88
C VAL A 18 6.15 21.40 8.05
N ARG A 19 6.46 20.10 8.17
CA ARG A 19 5.81 19.06 7.37
C ARG A 19 4.34 18.86 7.70
N ALA A 20 3.91 19.19 8.93
CA ALA A 20 2.50 19.12 9.32
C ALA A 20 1.60 20.12 8.55
N GLY A 21 2.18 21.13 7.90
CA GLY A 21 1.47 22.16 7.12
C GLY A 21 1.60 22.03 5.60
N ASN A 22 2.27 20.97 5.08
CA ASN A 22 2.46 20.79 3.63
C ASN A 22 2.26 19.34 3.18
N PHE A 23 2.17 19.12 1.87
CA PHE A 23 2.04 17.79 1.26
C PHE A 23 3.32 17.29 0.57
N ASP A 24 4.46 17.96 0.78
CA ASP A 24 5.74 17.52 0.25
C ASP A 24 6.23 16.24 0.94
N GLU A 25 7.07 15.48 0.27
CA GLU A 25 7.57 14.21 0.80
C GLU A 25 8.32 14.41 2.12
N VAL A 26 7.92 13.67 3.16
CA VAL A 26 8.45 13.81 4.54
C VAL A 26 9.91 13.37 4.62
N ALA A 27 10.20 12.18 4.12
CA ALA A 27 11.56 11.63 4.10
C ALA A 27 12.30 12.14 2.86
N LEU A 28 13.50 12.70 3.04
CA LEU A 28 14.25 13.38 1.97
C LEU A 28 15.19 12.45 1.19
N GLY A 29 15.36 11.20 1.67
CA GLY A 29 16.26 10.23 1.04
C GLY A 29 17.72 10.34 1.47
N TYR A 30 18.52 9.38 1.08
CA TYR A 30 19.98 9.38 1.33
C TYR A 30 20.74 10.13 0.24
N THR A 31 21.87 10.73 0.61
CA THR A 31 22.91 11.13 -0.36
C THR A 31 23.71 9.90 -0.79
N PRO A 32 24.47 9.97 -1.90
CA PRO A 32 25.38 8.88 -2.32
C PRO A 32 26.32 8.43 -1.20
N GLU A 33 26.89 9.37 -0.44
CA GLU A 33 27.82 9.09 0.66
C GLU A 33 27.12 8.35 1.81
N MET A 34 25.91 8.78 2.18
CA MET A 34 25.10 8.12 3.21
C MET A 34 24.73 6.70 2.78
N ALA A 35 24.34 6.52 1.51
CA ALA A 35 23.97 5.22 0.97
C ALA A 35 25.17 4.26 0.95
N MET A 36 26.33 4.70 0.49
CA MET A 36 27.55 3.90 0.48
C MET A 36 28.02 3.55 1.89
N ASP A 37 27.90 4.47 2.85
CA ASP A 37 28.27 4.21 4.25
C ASP A 37 27.31 3.20 4.89
N GLU A 38 25.98 3.33 4.69
CA GLU A 38 24.99 2.38 5.17
C GLU A 38 25.16 1.00 4.51
N ALA A 39 25.44 0.96 3.21
CA ALA A 39 25.66 -0.28 2.49
C ALA A 39 26.86 -1.08 3.02
N LYS A 40 27.93 -0.40 3.45
CA LYS A 40 29.10 -1.02 4.09
C LYS A 40 28.79 -1.70 5.43
N ARG A 41 27.63 -1.45 6.04
CA ARG A 41 27.17 -2.18 7.24
C ARG A 41 26.70 -3.60 6.93
N CYS A 42 26.42 -3.92 5.66
CA CYS A 42 25.98 -5.25 5.26
C CYS A 42 27.12 -6.26 5.42
N LEU A 43 26.80 -7.40 6.06
CA LEU A 43 27.77 -8.48 6.29
C LEU A 43 27.87 -9.44 5.09
N ASN A 44 27.12 -9.24 4.04
CA ASN A 44 27.02 -10.12 2.87
C ASN A 44 26.86 -11.60 3.28
N CYS A 45 25.83 -11.90 4.10
CA CYS A 45 25.62 -13.21 4.70
C CYS A 45 25.41 -14.29 3.64
N HIS A 46 26.11 -15.41 3.74
CA HIS A 46 26.01 -16.53 2.80
C HIS A 46 24.56 -17.09 2.68
N ASN A 47 23.83 -17.18 3.80
CA ASN A 47 22.45 -17.72 3.84
C ASN A 47 21.39 -16.68 3.44
N THR A 48 21.78 -15.43 3.15
CA THR A 48 20.90 -14.35 2.69
C THR A 48 19.53 -14.26 3.41
N PRO A 49 19.46 -14.22 4.76
CA PRO A 49 18.17 -14.32 5.48
C PRO A 49 17.22 -13.16 5.17
N CYS A 50 17.75 -11.97 4.87
CA CYS A 50 16.95 -10.82 4.43
C CYS A 50 16.15 -11.09 3.15
N ARG A 51 16.69 -11.89 2.21
CA ARG A 51 15.99 -12.26 0.97
C ARG A 51 14.73 -13.08 1.25
N THR A 52 14.77 -13.99 2.23
CA THR A 52 13.58 -14.80 2.59
C THR A 52 12.48 -13.96 3.25
N GLY A 53 12.80 -12.78 3.75
CA GLY A 53 11.83 -11.80 4.26
C GLY A 53 11.21 -10.91 3.19
N CYS A 54 11.66 -10.99 1.93
CA CYS A 54 11.14 -10.18 0.83
C CYS A 54 10.14 -11.00 -0.02
N PRO A 55 8.85 -10.60 -0.09
CA PRO A 55 7.83 -11.33 -0.86
C PRO A 55 8.12 -11.45 -2.37
N VAL A 56 8.94 -10.56 -2.93
CA VAL A 56 9.37 -10.61 -4.34
C VAL A 56 10.82 -11.09 -4.50
N SER A 57 11.44 -11.57 -3.40
CA SER A 57 12.77 -12.20 -3.38
C SER A 57 13.89 -11.37 -4.00
N VAL A 58 13.92 -10.07 -3.74
CA VAL A 58 15.03 -9.18 -4.17
C VAL A 58 16.37 -9.74 -3.69
N ARG A 59 17.39 -9.74 -4.55
CA ARG A 59 18.76 -10.18 -4.24
C ARG A 59 19.49 -9.14 -3.40
N ILE A 60 19.05 -9.00 -2.13
CA ILE A 60 19.38 -7.89 -1.23
C ILE A 60 20.91 -7.76 -1.00
N PRO A 61 21.66 -8.79 -0.60
CA PRO A 61 23.10 -8.64 -0.40
C PRO A 61 23.84 -8.19 -1.66
N GLU A 62 23.40 -8.66 -2.83
CA GLU A 62 24.03 -8.37 -4.12
C GLU A 62 23.84 -6.88 -4.49
N PHE A 63 22.62 -6.34 -4.43
CA PHE A 63 22.43 -4.92 -4.74
C PHE A 63 23.13 -4.01 -3.71
N ILE A 64 23.13 -4.39 -2.43
CA ILE A 64 23.81 -3.62 -1.38
C ILE A 64 25.32 -3.62 -1.61
N ALA A 65 25.92 -4.73 -2.06
CA ALA A 65 27.33 -4.77 -2.41
C ALA A 65 27.64 -3.76 -3.53
N LYS A 66 26.78 -3.67 -4.55
CA LYS A 66 26.93 -2.69 -5.63
C LYS A 66 26.80 -1.24 -5.15
N VAL A 67 25.87 -0.98 -4.23
CA VAL A 67 25.77 0.34 -3.59
C VAL A 67 27.06 0.68 -2.83
N ALA A 68 27.62 -0.27 -2.08
CA ALA A 68 28.87 -0.05 -1.34
C ALA A 68 30.08 0.22 -2.26
N GLU A 69 30.07 -0.28 -3.50
CA GLU A 69 31.05 -0.03 -4.56
C GLU A 69 30.83 1.31 -5.29
N GLY A 70 29.65 1.94 -5.14
CA GLY A 70 29.25 3.13 -5.87
C GLY A 70 28.69 2.84 -7.27
N ASP A 71 28.45 1.57 -7.59
CA ASP A 71 27.85 1.11 -8.85
C ASP A 71 26.31 1.03 -8.70
N PHE A 72 25.68 2.20 -8.73
CA PHE A 72 24.23 2.33 -8.47
C PHE A 72 23.39 1.79 -9.63
N ASP A 73 23.92 1.75 -10.84
CA ASP A 73 23.22 1.20 -12.00
C ASP A 73 23.13 -0.33 -11.92
N ALA A 74 24.21 -1.00 -11.64
CA ALA A 74 24.18 -2.44 -11.42
C ALA A 74 23.30 -2.80 -10.21
N ALA A 75 23.28 -1.95 -9.16
CA ALA A 75 22.35 -2.13 -8.04
C ALA A 75 20.88 -2.05 -8.48
N TYR A 76 20.53 -1.09 -9.35
CA TYR A 76 19.19 -0.95 -9.90
C TYR A 76 18.77 -2.15 -10.75
N GLU A 77 19.63 -2.64 -11.63
CA GLU A 77 19.38 -3.83 -12.45
C GLU A 77 19.12 -5.08 -11.58
N ILE A 78 19.89 -5.23 -10.50
CA ILE A 78 19.68 -6.34 -9.55
C ILE A 78 18.31 -6.24 -8.90
N ILE A 79 17.90 -5.07 -8.43
CA ILE A 79 16.59 -4.86 -7.79
C ILE A 79 15.47 -5.13 -8.80
N THR A 80 15.52 -4.53 -9.99
CA THR A 80 14.46 -4.58 -11.00
C THR A 80 14.35 -5.93 -11.69
N SER A 81 15.33 -6.82 -11.54
CA SER A 81 15.24 -8.21 -11.99
C SER A 81 14.08 -8.97 -11.34
N THR A 82 13.65 -8.57 -10.14
CA THR A 82 12.55 -9.23 -9.40
C THR A 82 11.51 -8.25 -8.86
N ASN A 83 11.82 -6.97 -8.68
CA ASN A 83 10.92 -5.94 -8.18
C ASN A 83 10.56 -4.95 -9.31
N SER A 84 9.29 -4.90 -9.69
CA SER A 84 8.79 -4.03 -10.76
C SER A 84 8.48 -2.59 -10.29
N LEU A 85 8.49 -2.31 -8.98
CA LEU A 85 8.14 -1.01 -8.38
C LEU A 85 9.13 -0.62 -7.26
N PRO A 86 10.44 -0.51 -7.55
CA PRO A 86 11.45 -0.32 -6.50
C PRO A 86 11.32 1.02 -5.77
N ALA A 87 10.99 2.10 -6.46
CA ALA A 87 10.82 3.43 -5.86
C ALA A 87 9.62 3.48 -4.89
N VAL A 88 8.56 2.73 -5.20
CA VAL A 88 7.40 2.55 -4.32
C VAL A 88 7.80 1.69 -3.11
N CYS A 89 8.44 0.53 -3.33
CA CYS A 89 8.79 -0.40 -2.26
C CYS A 89 9.75 0.23 -1.23
N GLY A 90 10.75 0.96 -1.69
CA GLY A 90 11.69 1.67 -0.82
C GLY A 90 11.02 2.67 0.13
N ARG A 91 9.82 3.19 -0.23
CA ARG A 91 9.05 4.14 0.56
C ARG A 91 8.00 3.51 1.49
N VAL A 92 7.27 2.49 1.00
CA VAL A 92 6.04 2.05 1.69
C VAL A 92 6.08 0.63 2.25
N CYS A 93 7.09 -0.19 1.93
CA CYS A 93 7.24 -1.50 2.53
C CYS A 93 7.43 -1.40 4.06
N PRO A 94 6.79 -2.26 4.85
CA PRO A 94 7.08 -2.39 6.27
C PRO A 94 8.35 -3.24 6.48
N GLN A 95 9.51 -2.68 6.09
CA GLN A 95 10.79 -3.38 6.07
C GLN A 95 11.15 -3.94 7.45
N GLU A 96 10.80 -3.23 8.52
CA GLU A 96 11.00 -3.61 9.92
C GLU A 96 10.28 -4.93 10.30
N LYS A 97 9.24 -5.33 9.53
CA LYS A 97 8.49 -6.59 9.70
C LYS A 97 8.84 -7.63 8.62
N GLN A 98 9.65 -7.28 7.64
CA GLN A 98 9.97 -8.10 6.45
C GLN A 98 11.48 -8.33 6.34
N CYS A 99 12.14 -7.75 5.32
CA CYS A 99 13.56 -7.99 5.03
C CYS A 99 14.49 -7.54 6.17
N GLU A 100 14.23 -6.39 6.78
CA GLU A 100 15.06 -5.86 7.88
C GLU A 100 14.88 -6.67 9.17
N SER A 101 13.70 -7.26 9.43
CA SER A 101 13.49 -8.14 10.58
C SER A 101 14.34 -9.42 10.54
N LYS A 102 14.80 -9.81 9.35
CA LYS A 102 15.66 -10.98 9.14
C LYS A 102 17.15 -10.62 9.05
N CYS A 103 17.48 -9.35 9.12
CA CYS A 103 18.88 -8.90 9.02
C CYS A 103 19.69 -9.31 10.26
N VAL A 104 20.82 -10.00 10.04
CA VAL A 104 21.70 -10.47 11.13
C VAL A 104 22.24 -9.30 11.99
N ARG A 105 22.41 -8.12 11.37
CA ARG A 105 22.81 -6.90 12.13
C ARG A 105 21.81 -6.54 13.22
N GLY A 106 20.52 -6.80 13.00
CA GLY A 106 19.45 -6.54 13.96
C GLY A 106 19.49 -7.38 15.24
N ILE A 107 20.37 -8.38 15.34
CA ILE A 107 20.53 -9.21 16.57
C ILE A 107 21.25 -8.43 17.67
N LYS A 108 22.23 -7.59 17.32
CA LYS A 108 23.07 -6.86 18.30
C LYS A 108 22.96 -5.34 18.20
N GLY A 109 22.28 -4.83 17.19
CA GLY A 109 22.10 -3.41 16.94
C GLY A 109 20.95 -3.19 15.99
N GLU A 110 20.97 -2.13 15.19
CA GLU A 110 19.98 -1.92 14.14
C GLU A 110 20.28 -2.72 12.88
N SER A 111 19.25 -3.24 12.23
CA SER A 111 19.33 -3.82 10.89
C SER A 111 19.97 -2.85 9.90
N VAL A 112 20.49 -3.35 8.78
CA VAL A 112 20.84 -2.49 7.64
C VAL A 112 19.56 -1.84 7.12
N GLY A 113 19.61 -0.56 6.77
CA GLY A 113 18.49 0.20 6.19
C GLY A 113 18.20 -0.23 4.74
N ILE A 114 17.72 -1.46 4.57
CA ILE A 114 17.53 -2.10 3.26
C ILE A 114 16.57 -1.30 2.39
N GLY A 115 15.42 -0.90 2.94
CA GLY A 115 14.44 -0.11 2.21
C GLY A 115 14.94 1.30 1.87
N ARG A 116 15.75 1.90 2.75
CA ARG A 116 16.38 3.21 2.51
C ARG A 116 17.38 3.14 1.35
N LEU A 117 18.13 2.04 1.25
CA LEU A 117 19.05 1.78 0.14
C LEU A 117 18.32 1.47 -1.17
N GLU A 118 17.24 0.68 -1.11
CA GLU A 118 16.39 0.40 -2.27
C GLU A 118 15.77 1.69 -2.82
N ARG A 119 15.24 2.55 -1.94
CA ARG A 119 14.76 3.88 -2.31
C ARG A 119 15.83 4.73 -2.96
N PHE A 120 17.03 4.82 -2.34
CA PHE A 120 18.12 5.61 -2.88
C PHE A 120 18.49 5.18 -4.30
N VAL A 121 18.65 3.88 -4.54
CA VAL A 121 18.99 3.33 -5.85
C VAL A 121 17.91 3.66 -6.89
N ALA A 122 16.65 3.51 -6.53
CA ALA A 122 15.54 3.83 -7.43
C ALA A 122 15.47 5.34 -7.75
N ASP A 123 15.59 6.19 -6.73
CA ASP A 123 15.58 7.66 -6.90
C ASP A 123 16.79 8.14 -7.73
N TYR A 124 17.96 7.56 -7.49
CA TYR A 124 19.17 7.86 -8.28
C TYR A 124 18.95 7.56 -9.76
N HIS A 125 18.39 6.39 -10.08
CA HIS A 125 18.09 6.00 -11.46
C HIS A 125 17.03 6.90 -12.10
N MET A 126 15.95 7.22 -11.38
CA MET A 126 14.87 8.06 -11.88
C MET A 126 15.28 9.51 -12.15
N ASN A 127 16.28 10.03 -11.41
CA ASN A 127 16.78 11.39 -11.52
C ASN A 127 17.91 11.57 -12.55
N LYS A 128 18.28 10.51 -13.26
CA LYS A 128 19.30 10.61 -14.33
C LYS A 128 18.81 11.50 -15.47
N ALA A 129 19.74 12.29 -16.00
CA ALA A 129 19.48 13.16 -17.16
C ALA A 129 19.13 12.35 -18.43
N GLU A 130 19.80 11.21 -18.62
CA GLU A 130 19.51 10.28 -19.70
C GLU A 130 18.57 9.18 -19.19
N LYS A 131 17.31 9.26 -19.57
CA LYS A 131 16.32 8.23 -19.27
C LYS A 131 16.57 7.01 -20.16
N VAL A 132 16.97 5.91 -19.57
CA VAL A 132 16.98 4.61 -20.24
C VAL A 132 15.55 4.13 -20.39
N THR A 133 15.01 4.23 -21.61
CA THR A 133 13.67 3.68 -21.90
C THR A 133 13.77 2.16 -21.96
N PRO A 134 12.96 1.42 -21.19
CA PRO A 134 12.92 -0.03 -21.28
C PRO A 134 12.62 -0.48 -22.72
N VAL A 135 13.37 -1.45 -23.21
CA VAL A 135 13.09 -2.04 -24.53
C VAL A 135 11.90 -2.99 -24.41
N ALA A 136 10.86 -2.77 -25.23
CA ALA A 136 9.71 -3.67 -25.28
C ALA A 136 10.14 -5.03 -25.86
N PRO A 137 9.90 -6.16 -25.18
CA PRO A 137 10.14 -7.48 -25.75
C PRO A 137 9.27 -7.72 -26.99
N GLU A 138 9.72 -8.60 -27.90
CA GLU A 138 8.87 -9.05 -29.00
C GLU A 138 7.61 -9.74 -28.47
N SER A 139 6.48 -9.57 -29.20
CA SER A 139 5.24 -10.24 -28.85
C SER A 139 5.35 -11.75 -29.15
N ASN A 140 4.87 -12.56 -28.20
CA ASN A 140 4.72 -14.01 -28.41
C ASN A 140 3.36 -14.39 -29.02
N GLY A 141 2.50 -13.40 -29.34
CA GLY A 141 1.19 -13.56 -29.95
C GLY A 141 0.05 -13.89 -28.99
N HIS A 142 0.32 -14.04 -27.69
CA HIS A 142 -0.68 -14.38 -26.68
C HIS A 142 -1.13 -13.14 -25.90
N LYS A 143 -2.46 -12.99 -25.72
CA LYS A 143 -3.07 -11.82 -25.06
C LYS A 143 -3.53 -12.14 -23.65
N VAL A 144 -3.22 -11.27 -22.69
CA VAL A 144 -3.66 -11.40 -21.30
C VAL A 144 -4.33 -10.10 -20.83
N ALA A 145 -5.54 -10.23 -20.26
CA ALA A 145 -6.25 -9.13 -19.62
C ALA A 145 -5.91 -9.07 -18.13
N VAL A 146 -5.73 -7.86 -17.58
CA VAL A 146 -5.48 -7.61 -16.17
C VAL A 146 -6.52 -6.61 -15.65
N VAL A 147 -7.31 -7.01 -14.65
CA VAL A 147 -8.39 -6.20 -14.07
C VAL A 147 -7.92 -5.46 -12.83
N GLY A 148 -7.93 -4.13 -12.90
CA GLY A 148 -7.35 -3.21 -11.92
C GLY A 148 -5.90 -2.90 -12.21
N SER A 149 -5.39 -1.79 -11.65
CA SER A 149 -4.02 -1.31 -11.85
C SER A 149 -3.26 -1.12 -10.54
N GLY A 150 -3.67 -1.82 -9.47
CA GLY A 150 -2.94 -1.82 -8.21
C GLY A 150 -1.61 -2.58 -8.28
N PRO A 151 -0.85 -2.65 -7.18
CA PRO A 151 0.49 -3.26 -7.15
C PRO A 151 0.55 -4.70 -7.66
N SER A 152 -0.46 -5.54 -7.37
CA SER A 152 -0.53 -6.91 -7.88
C SER A 152 -0.64 -6.95 -9.39
N SER A 153 -1.51 -6.12 -9.95
CA SER A 153 -1.78 -6.03 -11.38
C SER A 153 -0.60 -5.46 -12.16
N LEU A 154 0.00 -4.37 -11.67
CA LEU A 154 1.19 -3.77 -12.30
C LEU A 154 2.36 -4.76 -12.33
N THR A 155 2.54 -5.53 -11.25
CA THR A 155 3.60 -6.55 -11.19
C THR A 155 3.30 -7.73 -12.11
N CYS A 156 2.06 -8.23 -12.12
CA CYS A 156 1.62 -9.29 -13.02
C CYS A 156 1.81 -8.89 -14.49
N ALA A 157 1.35 -7.69 -14.85
CA ALA A 157 1.48 -7.16 -16.21
C ALA A 157 2.95 -6.99 -16.63
N GLY A 158 3.79 -6.44 -15.76
CA GLY A 158 5.21 -6.26 -16.03
C GLY A 158 5.96 -7.57 -16.21
N ASP A 159 5.70 -8.56 -15.36
CA ASP A 159 6.34 -9.88 -15.47
C ASP A 159 5.86 -10.64 -16.72
N LEU A 160 4.58 -10.60 -17.06
CA LEU A 160 4.04 -11.18 -18.30
C LEU A 160 4.62 -10.48 -19.54
N ARG A 161 4.71 -9.16 -19.53
CA ARG A 161 5.27 -8.42 -20.66
C ARG A 161 6.73 -8.75 -20.91
N LYS A 162 7.53 -8.96 -19.85
CA LYS A 162 8.91 -9.46 -19.96
C LYS A 162 9.01 -10.83 -20.64
N LEU A 163 7.96 -11.64 -20.56
CA LEU A 163 7.84 -12.94 -21.23
C LEU A 163 7.28 -12.85 -22.66
N GLY A 164 6.99 -11.64 -23.15
CA GLY A 164 6.51 -11.39 -24.51
C GLY A 164 4.99 -11.35 -24.64
N TYR A 165 4.19 -11.55 -23.58
CA TYR A 165 2.73 -11.48 -23.67
C TYR A 165 2.24 -10.07 -24.03
N ASP A 166 1.17 -9.99 -24.82
CA ASP A 166 0.46 -8.74 -25.08
C ASP A 166 -0.53 -8.48 -23.95
N VAL A 167 -0.16 -7.56 -23.04
CA VAL A 167 -0.90 -7.32 -21.80
C VAL A 167 -1.70 -6.03 -21.88
N THR A 168 -3.00 -6.11 -21.55
CA THR A 168 -3.88 -4.95 -21.38
C THR A 168 -4.41 -4.90 -19.95
N ILE A 169 -4.17 -3.78 -19.26
CA ILE A 169 -4.72 -3.47 -17.94
C ILE A 169 -6.00 -2.65 -18.12
N PHE A 170 -7.09 -3.08 -17.49
CA PHE A 170 -8.37 -2.37 -17.41
C PHE A 170 -8.52 -1.75 -16.01
N GLU A 171 -8.52 -0.42 -15.94
CA GLU A 171 -8.59 0.32 -14.67
C GLU A 171 -9.91 1.10 -14.58
N ALA A 172 -10.61 0.95 -13.47
CA ALA A 172 -11.90 1.60 -13.24
C ALA A 172 -11.79 3.12 -13.08
N PHE A 173 -10.71 3.61 -12.50
CA PHE A 173 -10.48 5.05 -12.30
C PHE A 173 -9.84 5.70 -13.54
N HIS A 174 -9.84 7.04 -13.53
CA HIS A 174 -9.22 7.85 -14.58
C HIS A 174 -7.68 7.87 -14.51
N LYS A 175 -7.08 7.31 -13.45
CA LYS A 175 -5.63 7.15 -13.27
C LYS A 175 -5.30 5.75 -12.80
N ALA A 176 -4.28 5.18 -13.41
CA ALA A 176 -3.72 3.90 -12.99
C ALA A 176 -2.88 4.04 -11.71
N GLY A 177 -2.74 2.93 -10.96
CA GLY A 177 -1.92 2.82 -9.76
C GLY A 177 -2.68 2.29 -8.55
N GLY A 178 -4.01 2.24 -8.59
CA GLY A 178 -4.83 1.75 -7.49
C GLY A 178 -4.53 2.48 -6.19
N VAL A 179 -4.37 1.74 -5.09
CA VAL A 179 -4.09 2.29 -3.74
C VAL A 179 -2.85 3.18 -3.67
N LEU A 180 -1.87 3.01 -4.57
CA LEU A 180 -0.67 3.85 -4.63
C LEU A 180 -1.04 5.31 -4.99
N VAL A 181 -2.13 5.50 -5.72
CA VAL A 181 -2.58 6.81 -6.19
C VAL A 181 -3.71 7.36 -5.33
N TYR A 182 -4.74 6.57 -5.01
CA TYR A 182 -5.90 7.06 -4.27
C TYR A 182 -5.73 6.95 -2.74
N GLY A 183 -4.97 5.96 -2.24
CA GLY A 183 -4.93 5.63 -0.81
C GLY A 183 -3.73 6.22 -0.07
N ILE A 184 -2.51 6.03 -0.59
CA ILE A 184 -1.29 6.48 0.09
C ILE A 184 -1.10 7.98 -0.13
N PRO A 185 -0.90 8.82 0.91
CA PRO A 185 -0.76 10.26 0.76
C PRO A 185 0.47 10.71 -0.03
N GLN A 186 0.36 11.90 -0.65
CA GLN A 186 1.44 12.53 -1.41
C GLN A 186 2.74 12.67 -0.60
N PHE A 187 2.64 13.04 0.67
CA PHE A 187 3.79 13.23 1.55
C PHE A 187 4.51 11.93 1.97
N ARG A 188 3.94 10.74 1.67
CA ARG A 188 4.57 9.42 1.86
C ARG A 188 5.01 8.80 0.54
N LEU A 189 4.21 8.97 -0.49
CA LEU A 189 4.45 8.43 -1.83
C LEU A 189 4.03 9.47 -2.86
N PRO A 190 4.96 10.31 -3.33
CA PRO A 190 4.72 11.28 -4.38
C PRO A 190 4.11 10.63 -5.62
N LYS A 191 3.08 11.25 -6.19
CA LYS A 191 2.33 10.66 -7.33
C LYS A 191 3.15 10.65 -8.61
N GLU A 192 4.13 11.52 -8.70
CA GLU A 192 5.11 11.60 -9.79
C GLU A 192 5.98 10.33 -9.86
N ILE A 193 6.32 9.77 -8.70
CA ILE A 193 7.06 8.50 -8.57
C ILE A 193 6.22 7.35 -9.12
N VAL A 194 4.95 7.26 -8.70
CA VAL A 194 4.03 6.22 -9.19
C VAL A 194 3.79 6.35 -10.68
N ALA A 195 3.62 7.58 -11.17
CA ALA A 195 3.45 7.84 -12.59
C ALA A 195 4.67 7.39 -13.41
N ALA A 196 5.88 7.68 -12.94
CA ALA A 196 7.11 7.27 -13.61
C ALA A 196 7.26 5.74 -13.69
N GLU A 197 6.94 5.01 -12.61
CA GLU A 197 6.93 3.53 -12.63
C GLU A 197 5.91 2.97 -13.63
N ILE A 198 4.72 3.58 -13.72
CA ILE A 198 3.69 3.18 -14.68
C ILE A 198 4.11 3.49 -16.13
N GLU A 199 4.73 4.64 -16.38
CA GLU A 199 5.25 4.99 -17.71
C GLU A 199 6.36 4.02 -18.17
N ASN A 200 7.19 3.52 -17.25
CA ASN A 200 8.14 2.46 -17.57
C ASN A 200 7.45 1.17 -18.04
N LEU A 201 6.32 0.78 -17.42
CA LEU A 201 5.53 -0.37 -17.86
C LEU A 201 4.90 -0.14 -19.25
N LYS A 202 4.38 1.06 -19.50
CA LYS A 202 3.86 1.43 -20.84
C LYS A 202 4.96 1.41 -21.89
N ALA A 203 6.15 1.92 -21.57
CA ALA A 203 7.30 1.88 -22.48
C ALA A 203 7.73 0.45 -22.84
N MET A 204 7.56 -0.51 -21.91
CA MET A 204 7.72 -1.94 -22.21
C MET A 204 6.61 -2.53 -23.08
N GLY A 205 5.55 -1.78 -23.40
CA GLY A 205 4.43 -2.21 -24.24
C GLY A 205 3.22 -2.75 -23.49
N VAL A 206 3.08 -2.46 -22.18
CA VAL A 206 1.82 -2.73 -21.44
C VAL A 206 0.79 -1.68 -21.86
N ASN A 207 -0.36 -2.13 -22.37
CA ASN A 207 -1.49 -1.25 -22.65
C ASN A 207 -2.30 -1.00 -21.37
N ILE A 208 -2.73 0.24 -21.12
CA ILE A 208 -3.54 0.59 -19.94
C ILE A 208 -4.75 1.40 -20.40
N ILE A 209 -5.94 0.83 -20.17
CA ILE A 209 -7.23 1.45 -20.47
C ILE A 209 -7.86 1.90 -19.15
N THR A 210 -7.98 3.20 -18.97
CA THR A 210 -8.63 3.81 -17.80
C THR A 210 -10.12 4.03 -18.05
N ASN A 211 -10.90 4.28 -16.96
CA ASN A 211 -12.36 4.41 -16.98
C ASN A 211 -13.07 3.15 -17.54
N ALA A 212 -12.45 1.98 -17.41
CA ALA A 212 -12.98 0.68 -17.80
C ALA A 212 -13.32 -0.15 -16.56
N ILE A 213 -14.62 -0.30 -16.30
CA ILE A 213 -15.12 -0.99 -15.10
C ILE A 213 -15.54 -2.41 -15.49
N ILE A 214 -14.64 -3.37 -15.31
CA ILE A 214 -14.95 -4.78 -15.58
C ILE A 214 -16.06 -5.27 -14.66
N GLY A 215 -17.10 -5.85 -15.27
CA GLY A 215 -18.37 -6.18 -14.61
C GLY A 215 -19.46 -5.11 -14.81
N LYS A 216 -19.15 -4.00 -15.53
CA LYS A 216 -20.11 -2.95 -15.90
C LYS A 216 -20.00 -2.53 -17.37
N SER A 217 -18.86 -1.99 -17.78
CA SER A 217 -18.61 -1.60 -19.18
C SER A 217 -18.30 -2.81 -20.04
N GLU A 218 -17.73 -3.82 -19.45
CA GLU A 218 -17.31 -5.07 -20.09
C GLU A 218 -17.25 -6.17 -19.02
N THR A 219 -17.58 -7.40 -19.35
CA THR A 219 -17.56 -8.55 -18.46
C THR A 219 -16.29 -9.38 -18.66
N VAL A 220 -15.99 -10.28 -17.72
CA VAL A 220 -14.89 -11.25 -17.90
C VAL A 220 -15.15 -12.20 -19.06
N ASP A 221 -16.42 -12.50 -19.37
CA ASP A 221 -16.78 -13.35 -20.52
C ASP A 221 -16.46 -12.63 -21.85
N GLU A 222 -16.83 -11.36 -21.98
CA GLU A 222 -16.53 -10.52 -23.15
C GLU A 222 -15.02 -10.36 -23.36
N LEU A 223 -14.20 -10.26 -22.29
CA LEU A 223 -12.74 -10.26 -22.46
C LEU A 223 -12.22 -11.53 -23.15
N PHE A 224 -12.78 -12.72 -22.85
CA PHE A 224 -12.43 -13.94 -23.58
C PHE A 224 -12.92 -13.92 -25.02
N GLU A 225 -14.10 -13.36 -25.30
CA GLU A 225 -14.65 -13.17 -26.66
C GLU A 225 -13.77 -12.22 -27.47
N ASP A 226 -13.15 -11.22 -26.86
CA ASP A 226 -12.19 -10.29 -27.48
C ASP A 226 -10.79 -10.90 -27.71
N GLY A 227 -10.66 -12.19 -27.38
CA GLY A 227 -9.46 -12.97 -27.69
C GLY A 227 -8.36 -12.91 -26.62
N PHE A 228 -8.67 -12.47 -25.39
CA PHE A 228 -7.76 -12.68 -24.29
C PHE A 228 -7.77 -14.17 -23.86
N GLU A 229 -6.61 -14.74 -23.68
CA GLU A 229 -6.46 -16.16 -23.36
C GLU A 229 -6.47 -16.45 -21.86
N ALA A 230 -6.15 -15.45 -21.06
CA ALA A 230 -6.23 -15.49 -19.60
C ALA A 230 -6.59 -14.10 -19.03
N VAL A 231 -7.20 -14.11 -17.85
CA VAL A 231 -7.58 -12.89 -17.12
C VAL A 231 -6.99 -12.95 -15.71
N PHE A 232 -6.26 -11.89 -15.30
CA PHE A 232 -5.80 -11.71 -13.91
C PHE A 232 -6.68 -10.70 -13.20
N ILE A 233 -7.30 -11.07 -12.07
CA ILE A 233 -8.14 -10.17 -11.26
C ILE A 233 -7.35 -9.64 -10.09
N GLY A 234 -6.92 -8.38 -10.18
CA GLY A 234 -6.22 -7.62 -9.15
C GLY A 234 -6.99 -6.37 -8.70
N SER A 235 -8.32 -6.48 -8.60
CA SER A 235 -9.25 -5.37 -8.31
C SER A 235 -9.15 -4.79 -6.89
N GLY A 236 -8.31 -5.38 -6.04
CA GLY A 236 -8.05 -4.90 -4.69
C GLY A 236 -9.22 -5.05 -3.70
N ALA A 237 -9.14 -4.30 -2.59
CA ALA A 237 -10.16 -4.23 -1.55
C ALA A 237 -10.37 -2.76 -1.15
N GLY A 238 -11.26 -2.08 -1.86
CA GLY A 238 -11.51 -0.64 -1.70
C GLY A 238 -12.84 -0.29 -1.02
N LEU A 239 -13.70 -1.28 -0.69
CA LEU A 239 -14.98 -1.03 -0.05
C LEU A 239 -14.79 -0.83 1.47
N PRO A 240 -15.05 0.38 2.03
CA PRO A 240 -14.82 0.65 3.44
C PRO A 240 -15.76 -0.14 4.34
N GLN A 241 -15.26 -0.50 5.52
CA GLN A 241 -16.06 -1.07 6.61
C GLN A 241 -16.47 0.03 7.58
N PHE A 242 -17.70 -0.13 8.15
CA PHE A 242 -18.27 0.74 9.16
C PHE A 242 -18.48 -0.01 10.48
N LEU A 243 -18.65 0.72 11.57
CA LEU A 243 -18.80 0.17 12.92
C LEU A 243 -20.22 -0.37 13.17
N HIS A 244 -21.20 0.10 12.39
CA HIS A 244 -22.63 -0.14 12.56
C HIS A 244 -23.15 0.37 13.91
N ILE A 245 -22.70 1.58 14.30
CA ILE A 245 -23.14 2.30 15.50
C ILE A 245 -24.06 3.47 15.16
N PRO A 246 -24.89 3.96 16.10
CA PRO A 246 -25.70 5.14 15.87
C PRO A 246 -24.87 6.35 15.44
N GLY A 247 -25.41 7.12 14.49
CA GLY A 247 -24.82 8.38 14.04
C GLY A 247 -23.79 8.27 12.89
N GLU A 248 -23.51 7.09 12.37
CA GLU A 248 -22.57 6.92 11.22
C GLU A 248 -23.05 7.59 9.93
N ASN A 249 -24.31 8.01 9.84
CA ASN A 249 -24.90 8.73 8.70
C ASN A 249 -24.93 10.25 8.88
N LEU A 250 -24.37 10.80 9.94
CA LEU A 250 -24.29 12.23 10.19
C LEU A 250 -23.34 12.93 9.22
N LEU A 251 -23.61 14.22 8.96
CA LEU A 251 -22.72 15.09 8.19
C LEU A 251 -21.42 15.33 8.98
N GLY A 252 -20.31 14.99 8.36
CA GLY A 252 -18.99 15.02 9.01
C GLY A 252 -18.44 13.63 9.36
N VAL A 253 -19.20 12.55 9.06
CA VAL A 253 -18.67 11.19 9.10
C VAL A 253 -18.16 10.79 7.72
N TYR A 254 -16.91 10.35 7.66
CA TYR A 254 -16.24 9.88 6.45
C TYR A 254 -15.64 8.49 6.64
N SER A 255 -15.57 7.70 5.60
CA SER A 255 -14.59 6.63 5.58
C SER A 255 -13.20 7.21 5.25
N ALA A 256 -12.15 6.57 5.76
CA ALA A 256 -10.78 6.96 5.42
C ALA A 256 -10.53 6.86 3.90
N ASN A 257 -11.11 5.85 3.22
CA ASN A 257 -11.00 5.72 1.77
C ASN A 257 -11.60 6.92 1.02
N GLU A 258 -12.75 7.43 1.48
CA GLU A 258 -13.37 8.61 0.87
C GLU A 258 -12.48 9.83 1.03
N LEU A 259 -12.03 10.14 2.25
CA LEU A 259 -11.15 11.27 2.51
C LEU A 259 -9.87 11.17 1.67
N LEU A 260 -9.19 10.02 1.74
CA LEU A 260 -7.92 9.81 1.04
C LEU A 260 -8.08 9.87 -0.49
N THR A 261 -9.18 9.35 -1.03
CA THR A 261 -9.47 9.46 -2.47
C THR A 261 -9.67 10.92 -2.89
N ARG A 262 -10.46 11.68 -2.13
CA ARG A 262 -10.65 13.13 -2.41
C ARG A 262 -9.34 13.89 -2.37
N VAL A 263 -8.48 13.60 -1.39
CA VAL A 263 -7.21 14.31 -1.21
C VAL A 263 -6.16 13.86 -2.21
N ASN A 264 -5.93 12.55 -2.35
CA ASN A 264 -4.81 12.06 -3.14
C ASN A 264 -5.12 11.97 -4.65
N LEU A 265 -6.26 11.37 -5.03
CA LEU A 265 -6.64 11.20 -6.43
C LEU A 265 -7.27 12.46 -7.01
N MET A 266 -8.18 13.08 -6.25
CA MET A 266 -8.93 14.28 -6.66
C MET A 266 -8.28 15.57 -6.20
N LYS A 267 -7.13 15.50 -5.52
CA LYS A 267 -6.25 16.62 -5.13
C LYS A 267 -6.94 17.75 -4.35
N ALA A 268 -7.85 17.40 -3.43
CA ALA A 268 -8.60 18.37 -2.62
C ALA A 268 -7.73 19.30 -1.75
N TYR A 269 -6.43 19.05 -1.63
CA TYR A 269 -5.47 19.92 -0.94
C TYR A 269 -4.89 21.05 -1.80
N ARG A 270 -5.25 21.10 -3.09
CA ARG A 270 -4.73 22.08 -4.04
C ARG A 270 -5.81 23.10 -4.41
N ASP A 271 -5.45 24.37 -4.44
CA ASP A 271 -6.35 25.47 -4.76
C ASP A 271 -6.79 25.51 -6.24
N ASP A 272 -6.06 24.82 -7.13
CA ASP A 272 -6.37 24.70 -8.56
C ASP A 272 -7.30 23.53 -8.90
N TYR A 273 -7.90 22.87 -7.87
CA TYR A 273 -8.86 21.78 -8.02
C TYR A 273 -10.15 22.07 -7.27
N ASP A 274 -11.30 21.92 -7.93
CA ASP A 274 -12.64 22.17 -7.37
C ASP A 274 -13.19 20.97 -6.56
N THR A 275 -12.32 20.14 -6.00
CA THR A 275 -12.75 18.98 -5.22
C THR A 275 -13.31 19.44 -3.87
N PRO A 276 -14.62 19.21 -3.59
CA PRO A 276 -15.23 19.66 -2.35
C PRO A 276 -14.68 18.87 -1.15
N ILE A 277 -14.22 19.59 -0.14
CA ILE A 277 -13.82 19.02 1.15
C ILE A 277 -14.30 19.95 2.27
N LYS A 278 -14.77 19.34 3.38
CA LYS A 278 -15.18 20.11 4.57
C LYS A 278 -13.92 20.66 5.25
N HIS A 279 -14.03 21.85 5.81
CA HIS A 279 -13.02 22.36 6.74
C HIS A 279 -13.10 21.55 8.05
N PHE A 280 -11.98 20.98 8.48
CA PHE A 280 -11.87 20.21 9.71
C PHE A 280 -11.30 21.08 10.82
N ASN A 281 -11.85 20.96 12.03
CA ASN A 281 -11.28 21.61 13.22
C ASN A 281 -10.85 20.56 14.26
N ARG A 282 -11.77 19.68 14.69
CA ARG A 282 -11.51 18.63 15.68
C ARG A 282 -11.92 17.28 15.09
N VAL A 283 -10.95 16.43 14.82
CA VAL A 283 -11.15 15.19 14.06
C VAL A 283 -10.86 13.97 14.94
N ALA A 284 -11.78 13.02 15.00
CA ALA A 284 -11.51 11.68 15.52
C ALA A 284 -11.31 10.68 14.37
N VAL A 285 -10.16 10.02 14.32
CA VAL A 285 -9.88 8.91 13.41
C VAL A 285 -10.01 7.59 14.15
N VAL A 286 -10.97 6.77 13.75
CA VAL A 286 -11.25 5.49 14.38
C VAL A 286 -10.46 4.37 13.71
N GLY A 287 -9.49 3.84 14.41
CA GLY A 287 -8.56 2.82 13.93
C GLY A 287 -7.11 3.19 14.17
N ALA A 288 -6.18 2.26 14.00
CA ALA A 288 -4.75 2.49 14.26
C ALA A 288 -3.82 1.76 13.26
N GLY A 289 -4.32 1.40 12.08
CA GLY A 289 -3.51 0.88 10.97
C GLY A 289 -2.84 2.00 10.18
N ASN A 290 -2.05 1.65 9.16
CA ASN A 290 -1.40 2.63 8.28
C ASN A 290 -2.40 3.62 7.66
N VAL A 291 -3.59 3.15 7.30
CA VAL A 291 -4.67 4.00 6.75
C VAL A 291 -5.17 5.03 7.76
N ALA A 292 -5.20 4.67 9.06
CA ALA A 292 -5.56 5.61 10.12
C ALA A 292 -4.47 6.67 10.33
N MET A 293 -3.18 6.28 10.29
CA MET A 293 -2.06 7.21 10.30
C MET A 293 -2.13 8.16 9.11
N ASP A 294 -2.37 7.64 7.91
CA ASP A 294 -2.51 8.43 6.68
C ASP A 294 -3.67 9.44 6.78
N ALA A 295 -4.85 8.98 7.20
CA ALA A 295 -6.03 9.84 7.32
C ALA A 295 -5.86 10.93 8.38
N SER A 296 -5.27 10.60 9.53
CA SER A 296 -5.01 11.58 10.61
C SER A 296 -4.00 12.65 10.18
N ARG A 297 -2.91 12.25 9.54
CA ARG A 297 -1.88 13.16 9.05
C ARG A 297 -2.38 14.02 7.88
N VAL A 298 -3.29 13.48 7.04
CA VAL A 298 -4.00 14.25 6.01
C VAL A 298 -4.93 15.28 6.65
N ALA A 299 -5.74 14.90 7.64
CA ALA A 299 -6.63 15.83 8.33
C ALA A 299 -5.85 16.98 8.99
N LYS A 300 -4.67 16.69 9.59
CA LYS A 300 -3.78 17.73 10.16
C LYS A 300 -3.32 18.71 9.09
N ARG A 301 -2.88 18.23 7.92
CA ARG A 301 -2.43 19.05 6.79
C ARG A 301 -3.54 19.87 6.13
N LEU A 302 -4.79 19.42 6.26
CA LEU A 302 -5.97 20.16 5.81
C LEU A 302 -6.45 21.23 6.82
N GLY A 303 -5.66 21.46 7.88
CA GLY A 303 -5.89 22.55 8.83
C GLY A 303 -6.62 22.17 10.11
N ALA A 304 -6.83 20.88 10.39
CA ALA A 304 -7.40 20.45 11.66
C ALA A 304 -6.51 20.89 12.85
N GLU A 305 -7.09 21.61 13.81
CA GLU A 305 -6.39 22.07 15.01
C GLU A 305 -6.05 20.87 15.90
N HIS A 306 -7.03 20.00 16.13
CA HIS A 306 -6.89 18.77 16.92
C HIS A 306 -7.24 17.54 16.12
N VAL A 307 -6.38 16.54 16.16
CA VAL A 307 -6.60 15.23 15.53
C VAL A 307 -6.33 14.12 16.53
N TYR A 308 -7.33 13.26 16.75
CA TYR A 308 -7.29 12.18 17.70
C TYR A 308 -7.35 10.83 16.98
N ILE A 309 -6.41 9.93 17.24
CA ILE A 309 -6.54 8.52 16.88
C ILE A 309 -7.25 7.79 18.02
N THR A 310 -8.40 7.22 17.74
CA THR A 310 -9.17 6.42 18.70
C THR A 310 -8.99 4.93 18.39
N TYR A 311 -8.44 4.18 19.35
CA TYR A 311 -8.15 2.77 19.16
C TYR A 311 -8.49 1.93 20.39
N ARG A 312 -9.17 0.80 20.16
CA ARG A 312 -9.68 -0.09 21.21
C ARG A 312 -8.62 -0.92 21.95
N ARG A 313 -7.36 -0.91 21.50
CA ARG A 313 -6.25 -1.62 22.15
C ARG A 313 -5.16 -0.66 22.60
N GLY A 314 -4.09 -1.23 23.18
CA GLY A 314 -2.95 -0.47 23.69
C GLY A 314 -1.91 -0.15 22.61
N ARG A 315 -0.82 0.46 23.05
CA ARG A 315 0.27 0.91 22.19
C ARG A 315 1.01 -0.25 21.52
N ASP A 316 1.23 -1.33 22.27
CA ASP A 316 1.96 -2.50 21.77
C ASP A 316 1.16 -3.26 20.69
N GLU A 317 -0.16 -3.06 20.64
CA GLU A 317 -1.05 -3.67 19.65
C GLU A 317 -1.29 -2.77 18.42
N LEU A 318 -0.60 -1.65 18.25
CA LEU A 318 -0.72 -0.80 17.08
C LEU A 318 -0.26 -1.56 15.81
N PRO A 319 -1.14 -1.74 14.81
CA PRO A 319 -0.78 -2.49 13.61
C PRO A 319 0.01 -1.68 12.57
N ALA A 320 -0.01 -0.34 12.68
CA ALA A 320 0.72 0.54 11.78
C ALA A 320 2.24 0.32 11.84
N ARG A 321 2.96 0.81 10.84
CA ARG A 321 4.41 0.90 10.86
C ARG A 321 4.86 1.81 12.01
N LYS A 322 5.94 1.41 12.68
CA LYS A 322 6.49 2.19 13.82
C LYS A 322 6.84 3.63 13.39
N GLU A 323 7.52 3.78 12.27
CA GLU A 323 7.87 5.07 11.68
C GLU A 323 6.65 5.98 11.43
N GLU A 324 5.52 5.41 10.95
CA GLU A 324 4.30 6.20 10.70
C GLU A 324 3.60 6.64 12.00
N VAL A 325 3.70 5.83 13.07
CA VAL A 325 3.22 6.21 14.40
C VAL A 325 4.08 7.34 14.97
N GLU A 326 5.40 7.22 14.87
CA GLU A 326 6.36 8.24 15.33
C GLU A 326 6.17 9.55 14.58
N HIS A 327 5.95 9.50 13.26
CA HIS A 327 5.64 10.68 12.45
C HIS A 327 4.32 11.35 12.87
N ALA A 328 3.27 10.55 13.12
CA ALA A 328 1.97 11.08 13.55
C ALA A 328 2.09 11.79 14.90
N GLU A 329 2.80 11.21 15.87
CA GLU A 329 3.05 11.82 17.19
C GLU A 329 3.88 13.12 17.06
N ALA A 330 4.94 13.09 16.26
CA ALA A 330 5.78 14.26 16.02
C ALA A 330 5.01 15.42 15.34
N GLU A 331 3.98 15.11 14.54
CA GLU A 331 3.08 16.07 13.90
C GLU A 331 1.93 16.55 14.82
N GLY A 332 1.93 16.14 16.10
CA GLY A 332 0.98 16.58 17.11
C GLY A 332 -0.37 15.85 17.09
N ILE A 333 -0.42 14.64 16.55
CA ILE A 333 -1.63 13.80 16.60
C ILE A 333 -1.71 13.09 17.96
N GLU A 334 -2.86 13.18 18.60
CA GLU A 334 -3.11 12.63 19.94
C GLU A 334 -3.67 11.21 19.86
N PHE A 335 -3.21 10.31 20.73
CA PHE A 335 -3.63 8.92 20.73
C PHE A 335 -4.52 8.59 21.93
N ASN A 336 -5.83 8.42 21.68
CA ASN A 336 -6.83 7.92 22.63
C ASN A 336 -6.90 6.40 22.53
N LEU A 337 -5.90 5.73 23.11
CA LEU A 337 -5.81 4.28 23.16
C LEU A 337 -6.74 3.70 24.23
N LEU A 338 -7.08 2.41 24.12
CA LEU A 338 -8.02 1.71 25.00
C LEU A 338 -9.38 2.39 25.05
N ASN A 339 -9.86 2.89 23.92
CA ASN A 339 -11.15 3.51 23.74
C ASN A 339 -11.86 2.95 22.51
N ASN A 340 -13.12 2.55 22.65
CA ASN A 340 -13.92 2.03 21.55
C ASN A 340 -15.16 2.91 21.33
N PRO A 341 -15.45 3.35 20.10
CA PRO A 341 -16.66 4.10 19.78
C PRO A 341 -17.91 3.27 20.00
N VAL A 342 -18.96 3.90 20.54
CA VAL A 342 -20.29 3.30 20.74
C VAL A 342 -21.41 4.08 20.08
N ALA A 343 -21.22 5.40 19.86
CA ALA A 343 -22.15 6.24 19.11
C ALA A 343 -21.45 7.50 18.59
N ILE A 344 -21.93 8.06 17.50
CA ILE A 344 -21.56 9.39 17.01
C ILE A 344 -22.75 10.33 17.30
N ILE A 345 -22.46 11.47 17.93
CA ILE A 345 -23.47 12.41 18.44
C ILE A 345 -23.61 13.55 17.43
N GLY A 346 -24.84 13.80 17.03
CA GLY A 346 -25.20 14.92 16.14
C GLY A 346 -25.73 16.15 16.85
N ASP A 347 -25.67 17.28 16.17
CA ASP A 347 -26.42 18.50 16.50
C ASP A 347 -27.85 18.45 15.91
N GLU A 348 -28.62 19.50 16.11
CA GLU A 348 -29.98 19.65 15.58
C GLU A 348 -30.07 19.72 14.05
N ASN A 349 -28.95 20.04 13.39
CA ASN A 349 -28.83 20.13 11.93
C ASN A 349 -28.25 18.83 11.31
N GLY A 350 -28.00 17.82 12.14
CA GLY A 350 -27.43 16.54 11.68
C GLY A 350 -25.92 16.55 11.44
N ASN A 351 -25.19 17.56 11.92
CA ASN A 351 -23.73 17.57 11.88
C ASN A 351 -23.16 16.85 13.10
N VAL A 352 -21.98 16.25 12.93
CA VAL A 352 -21.21 15.69 14.05
C VAL A 352 -20.82 16.80 15.03
N LYS A 353 -21.09 16.56 16.33
CA LYS A 353 -20.61 17.39 17.44
C LYS A 353 -19.81 16.64 18.49
N GLY A 354 -19.76 15.30 18.39
CA GLY A 354 -18.98 14.49 19.32
C GLY A 354 -19.04 13.00 18.97
N ILE A 355 -18.17 12.24 19.61
CA ILE A 355 -18.13 10.78 19.56
C ILE A 355 -18.15 10.22 20.98
N GLU A 356 -19.10 9.33 21.26
CA GLU A 356 -19.16 8.63 22.55
C GLU A 356 -18.24 7.41 22.51
N LEU A 357 -17.39 7.32 23.51
CA LEU A 357 -16.35 6.30 23.67
C LEU A 357 -16.55 5.55 24.99
N VAL A 358 -16.29 4.25 24.98
CA VAL A 358 -16.19 3.43 26.20
C VAL A 358 -14.74 2.98 26.39
N LYS A 359 -14.22 3.13 27.62
CA LYS A 359 -12.87 2.68 27.96
C LYS A 359 -12.76 1.16 27.87
N GLN A 360 -11.58 0.68 27.49
CA GLN A 360 -11.31 -0.75 27.34
C GLN A 360 -10.18 -1.17 28.30
N GLU A 361 -10.20 -2.41 28.72
CA GLU A 361 -9.04 -3.11 29.27
C GLU A 361 -8.64 -4.26 28.34
N LEU A 362 -7.41 -4.72 28.44
CA LEU A 362 -6.91 -5.83 27.64
C LEU A 362 -7.02 -7.13 28.44
N GLY A 363 -7.82 -8.04 27.94
CA GLY A 363 -7.93 -9.41 28.44
C GLY A 363 -6.74 -10.27 28.05
N GLU A 364 -6.86 -11.58 28.29
CA GLU A 364 -5.82 -12.56 27.95
C GLU A 364 -5.54 -12.61 26.42
N PRO A 365 -4.30 -12.91 26.02
CA PRO A 365 -3.94 -13.05 24.62
C PRO A 365 -4.63 -14.26 23.97
N ASP A 366 -5.05 -14.09 22.71
CA ASP A 366 -5.55 -15.17 21.87
C ASP A 366 -4.38 -16.09 21.40
N GLU A 367 -4.71 -17.18 20.67
CA GLU A 367 -3.72 -18.11 20.11
C GLU A 367 -2.63 -17.45 19.22
N LYS A 368 -2.90 -16.22 18.75
CA LYS A 368 -1.97 -15.39 17.97
C LYS A 368 -1.26 -14.33 18.81
N GLY A 369 -1.37 -14.42 20.14
CA GLY A 369 -0.77 -13.49 21.08
C GLY A 369 -1.45 -12.11 21.14
N ARG A 370 -2.66 -11.93 20.57
CA ARG A 370 -3.36 -10.64 20.55
C ARG A 370 -4.35 -10.58 21.71
N ARG A 371 -4.24 -9.56 22.56
CA ARG A 371 -5.14 -9.36 23.68
C ARG A 371 -6.49 -8.81 23.20
N LYS A 372 -7.58 -9.42 23.68
CA LYS A 372 -8.94 -8.99 23.35
C LYS A 372 -9.30 -7.75 24.17
N PRO A 373 -9.77 -6.65 23.53
CA PRO A 373 -10.29 -5.50 24.28
C PRO A 373 -11.64 -5.86 24.91
N VAL A 374 -11.81 -5.50 26.19
CA VAL A 374 -12.99 -5.72 27.01
C VAL A 374 -13.51 -4.36 27.50
N PRO A 375 -14.77 -3.98 27.25
CA PRO A 375 -15.29 -2.71 27.71
C PRO A 375 -15.42 -2.67 29.22
N ILE A 376 -15.07 -1.52 29.82
CA ILE A 376 -15.25 -1.21 31.23
C ILE A 376 -16.66 -0.59 31.39
N GLU A 377 -17.56 -1.26 32.09
CA GLU A 377 -18.92 -0.79 32.27
C GLU A 377 -18.96 0.58 32.99
N GLY A 378 -19.85 1.47 32.50
CA GLY A 378 -20.06 2.80 33.07
C GLY A 378 -18.89 3.79 32.82
N SER A 379 -17.93 3.45 31.99
CA SER A 379 -16.78 4.30 31.67
C SER A 379 -17.00 5.18 30.43
N ASN A 380 -18.23 5.29 29.95
CA ASN A 380 -18.57 6.09 28.79
C ASN A 380 -18.22 7.57 28.97
N TRP A 381 -17.70 8.19 27.93
CA TRP A 381 -17.39 9.61 27.88
C TRP A 381 -17.50 10.14 26.46
N VAL A 382 -17.66 11.44 26.31
CA VAL A 382 -17.79 12.08 25.00
C VAL A 382 -16.54 12.87 24.69
N LEU A 383 -15.99 12.62 23.49
CA LEU A 383 -14.95 13.44 22.90
C LEU A 383 -15.60 14.42 21.92
N ASP A 384 -15.44 15.73 22.17
CA ASP A 384 -15.95 16.78 21.30
C ASP A 384 -15.17 16.83 20.00
N VAL A 385 -15.84 16.52 18.89
CA VAL A 385 -15.29 16.58 17.53
C VAL A 385 -16.36 17.03 16.54
N ASP A 386 -15.94 17.64 15.44
CA ASP A 386 -16.82 18.02 14.32
C ASP A 386 -16.74 17.05 13.15
N THR A 387 -15.81 16.12 13.21
CA THR A 387 -15.55 15.17 12.14
C THR A 387 -15.11 13.81 12.69
N VAL A 388 -15.65 12.74 12.13
CA VAL A 388 -15.25 11.36 12.44
C VAL A 388 -14.79 10.68 11.15
N ILE A 389 -13.59 10.10 11.15
CA ILE A 389 -13.03 9.36 10.02
C ILE A 389 -12.90 7.89 10.41
N ILE A 390 -13.62 6.99 9.74
CA ILE A 390 -13.64 5.57 10.03
C ILE A 390 -12.55 4.86 9.21
N ALA A 391 -11.55 4.28 9.90
CA ALA A 391 -10.35 3.66 9.34
C ALA A 391 -10.15 2.22 9.87
N ILE A 392 -11.22 1.42 9.94
CA ILE A 392 -11.22 0.07 10.53
C ILE A 392 -10.98 -1.06 9.52
N GLY A 393 -10.67 -0.72 8.29
CA GLY A 393 -10.36 -1.66 7.21
C GLY A 393 -11.32 -1.59 6.04
N THR A 394 -11.02 -2.41 5.04
CA THR A 394 -11.75 -2.49 3.77
C THR A 394 -11.98 -3.94 3.36
N SER A 395 -12.90 -4.14 2.42
CA SER A 395 -13.23 -5.43 1.82
C SER A 395 -13.20 -5.35 0.29
N PRO A 396 -13.07 -6.48 -0.43
CA PRO A 396 -13.21 -6.51 -1.87
C PRO A 396 -14.60 -6.03 -2.31
N ASN A 397 -14.63 -5.28 -3.43
CA ASN A 397 -15.90 -4.86 -4.03
C ASN A 397 -16.65 -6.09 -4.57
N PRO A 398 -17.97 -6.25 -4.28
CA PRO A 398 -18.74 -7.41 -4.72
C PRO A 398 -19.04 -7.44 -6.23
N LEU A 399 -18.63 -6.43 -7.01
CA LEU A 399 -18.94 -6.33 -8.43
C LEU A 399 -18.50 -7.60 -9.20
N ILE A 400 -17.23 -7.98 -9.10
CA ILE A 400 -16.71 -9.19 -9.77
C ILE A 400 -17.48 -10.44 -9.32
N ARG A 401 -17.76 -10.57 -8.03
CA ARG A 401 -18.56 -11.67 -7.48
C ARG A 401 -19.94 -11.76 -8.13
N ASN A 402 -20.59 -10.62 -8.37
CA ASN A 402 -21.96 -10.55 -8.85
C ASN A 402 -22.06 -10.69 -10.37
N THR A 403 -20.96 -10.48 -11.11
CA THR A 403 -20.96 -10.42 -12.57
C THR A 403 -20.11 -11.52 -13.24
N THR A 404 -19.37 -12.31 -12.47
CA THR A 404 -18.48 -13.35 -13.02
C THR A 404 -18.85 -14.72 -12.46
N LYS A 405 -19.42 -15.57 -13.31
CA LYS A 405 -19.78 -16.94 -12.95
C LYS A 405 -18.53 -17.85 -12.85
N GLY A 406 -18.63 -18.93 -12.07
CA GLY A 406 -17.59 -19.96 -11.95
C GLY A 406 -16.46 -19.61 -10.97
N LEU A 407 -16.50 -18.45 -10.33
CA LEU A 407 -15.58 -18.09 -9.22
C LEU A 407 -16.15 -18.54 -7.87
N THR A 408 -15.27 -18.92 -6.97
CA THR A 408 -15.58 -19.17 -5.55
C THR A 408 -15.03 -18.06 -4.68
N PHE A 409 -15.69 -17.84 -3.52
CA PHE A 409 -15.39 -16.69 -2.65
C PHE A 409 -15.35 -17.11 -1.19
N THR A 410 -14.40 -16.54 -0.47
CA THR A 410 -14.31 -16.69 0.98
C THR A 410 -15.52 -16.05 1.68
N ARG A 411 -15.73 -16.40 2.95
CA ARG A 411 -16.79 -15.78 3.78
C ARG A 411 -16.67 -14.23 3.86
N LYS A 412 -15.46 -13.70 3.70
CA LYS A 412 -15.19 -12.24 3.72
C LYS A 412 -15.28 -11.58 2.34
N GLY A 413 -15.71 -12.31 1.31
CA GLY A 413 -15.91 -11.79 -0.03
C GLY A 413 -14.66 -11.74 -0.92
N GLY A 414 -13.50 -12.22 -0.45
CA GLY A 414 -12.30 -12.38 -1.28
C GLY A 414 -12.44 -13.54 -2.26
N ILE A 415 -11.84 -13.42 -3.44
CA ILE A 415 -11.78 -14.50 -4.43
C ILE A 415 -10.92 -15.64 -3.88
N GLU A 416 -11.39 -16.88 -3.98
CA GLU A 416 -10.55 -18.04 -3.65
C GLU A 416 -9.59 -18.34 -4.81
N ALA A 417 -8.29 -18.36 -4.51
CA ALA A 417 -7.24 -18.64 -5.47
C ALA A 417 -6.13 -19.48 -4.82
N GLY A 418 -5.49 -20.34 -5.63
CA GLY A 418 -4.33 -21.13 -5.23
C GLY A 418 -3.05 -20.28 -5.14
N GLU A 419 -1.95 -20.93 -4.76
CA GLU A 419 -0.63 -20.26 -4.59
C GLU A 419 -0.12 -19.58 -5.88
N ASN A 420 -0.46 -20.12 -7.04
CA ASN A 420 -0.15 -19.57 -8.36
C ASN A 420 -1.23 -18.60 -8.89
N GLY A 421 -2.16 -18.17 -8.03
CA GLY A 421 -3.25 -17.28 -8.39
C GLY A 421 -4.42 -17.94 -9.15
N GLN A 422 -4.37 -19.23 -9.48
CA GLN A 422 -5.44 -19.91 -10.21
C GLN A 422 -6.72 -19.97 -9.39
N THR A 423 -7.84 -19.60 -10.01
CA THR A 423 -9.19 -19.66 -9.41
C THR A 423 -9.92 -20.93 -9.82
N ALA A 424 -11.15 -21.12 -9.31
CA ALA A 424 -12.02 -22.23 -9.73
C ALA A 424 -12.46 -22.12 -11.21
N ARG A 425 -12.38 -20.93 -11.82
CA ARG A 425 -12.72 -20.72 -13.22
C ARG A 425 -11.48 -20.83 -14.10
N GLU A 426 -11.54 -21.70 -15.10
CA GLU A 426 -10.44 -21.91 -16.06
C GLU A 426 -10.05 -20.60 -16.77
N GLY A 427 -8.75 -20.34 -16.92
CA GLY A 427 -8.20 -19.15 -17.54
C GLY A 427 -8.30 -17.88 -16.70
N VAL A 428 -8.91 -17.94 -15.51
CA VAL A 428 -9.04 -16.80 -14.58
C VAL A 428 -8.13 -16.99 -13.38
N PHE A 429 -7.31 -15.97 -13.14
CA PHE A 429 -6.36 -15.88 -12.03
C PHE A 429 -6.69 -14.68 -11.16
N ALA A 430 -6.31 -14.70 -9.91
CA ALA A 430 -6.52 -13.58 -8.99
C ALA A 430 -5.38 -13.44 -7.99
N GLY A 431 -5.15 -12.21 -7.51
CA GLY A 431 -4.11 -11.94 -6.53
C GLY A 431 -4.24 -10.59 -5.82
N GLY A 432 -3.41 -10.40 -4.80
CA GLY A 432 -3.43 -9.21 -3.95
C GLY A 432 -4.68 -9.12 -3.07
N ASP A 433 -5.08 -7.92 -2.72
CA ASP A 433 -6.16 -7.68 -1.76
C ASP A 433 -7.53 -8.18 -2.23
N ALA A 434 -7.71 -8.43 -3.52
CA ALA A 434 -8.91 -9.08 -4.06
C ALA A 434 -9.08 -10.53 -3.55
N VAL A 435 -8.00 -11.17 -3.13
CA VAL A 435 -7.95 -12.54 -2.57
C VAL A 435 -7.82 -12.51 -1.05
N THR A 436 -6.81 -11.81 -0.54
CA THR A 436 -6.44 -11.85 0.89
C THR A 436 -7.18 -10.85 1.77
N GLY A 437 -7.86 -9.87 1.19
CA GLY A 437 -8.23 -8.62 1.86
C GLY A 437 -7.04 -7.68 1.97
N ALA A 438 -7.26 -6.50 2.54
CA ALA A 438 -6.24 -5.46 2.64
C ALA A 438 -4.96 -5.93 3.34
N ALA A 439 -3.83 -5.83 2.64
CA ALA A 439 -2.51 -6.24 3.11
C ALA A 439 -1.45 -5.16 2.79
N THR A 440 -0.27 -5.55 2.35
CA THR A 440 0.81 -4.61 1.99
C THR A 440 1.07 -4.59 0.49
N VAL A 441 1.61 -3.47 0.00
CA VAL A 441 1.98 -3.30 -1.42
C VAL A 441 2.83 -4.47 -1.90
N ILE A 442 3.89 -4.81 -1.17
CA ILE A 442 4.84 -5.86 -1.58
C ILE A 442 4.24 -7.27 -1.54
N LEU A 443 3.30 -7.56 -0.63
CA LEU A 443 2.57 -8.84 -0.63
C LEU A 443 1.64 -8.94 -1.84
N ALA A 444 0.97 -7.84 -2.20
CA ALA A 444 0.18 -7.79 -3.42
C ALA A 444 1.04 -7.98 -4.67
N MET A 445 2.24 -7.39 -4.72
CA MET A 445 3.22 -7.61 -5.79
C MET A 445 3.66 -9.07 -5.87
N GLY A 446 3.94 -9.71 -4.73
CA GLY A 446 4.27 -11.15 -4.67
C GLY A 446 3.17 -12.02 -5.25
N ALA A 447 1.90 -11.72 -4.94
CA ALA A 447 0.74 -12.41 -5.53
C ALA A 447 0.63 -12.15 -7.04
N GLY A 448 0.94 -10.94 -7.51
CA GLY A 448 1.01 -10.61 -8.93
C GLY A 448 2.06 -11.43 -9.68
N LYS A 449 3.25 -11.61 -9.09
CA LYS A 449 4.30 -12.49 -9.64
C LYS A 449 3.86 -13.95 -9.73
N ALA A 450 3.24 -14.44 -8.67
CA ALA A 450 2.70 -15.81 -8.66
C ALA A 450 1.64 -16.00 -9.73
N GLY A 451 0.72 -15.03 -9.88
CA GLY A 451 -0.30 -15.02 -10.92
C GLY A 451 0.29 -14.99 -12.34
N ALA A 452 1.31 -14.15 -12.59
CA ALA A 452 1.99 -14.11 -13.88
C ALA A 452 2.61 -15.46 -14.24
N LYS A 453 3.28 -16.11 -13.27
CA LYS A 453 3.83 -17.45 -13.45
C LYS A 453 2.73 -18.48 -13.74
N GLY A 454 1.63 -18.45 -12.98
CA GLY A 454 0.50 -19.35 -13.20
C GLY A 454 -0.15 -19.20 -14.58
N ILE A 455 -0.28 -17.95 -15.06
CA ILE A 455 -0.79 -17.65 -16.42
C ILE A 455 0.16 -18.17 -17.49
N ASP A 456 1.47 -17.95 -17.35
CA ASP A 456 2.48 -18.46 -18.30
C ASP A 456 2.45 -20.00 -18.40
N GLU A 457 2.38 -20.68 -17.26
CA GLU A 457 2.25 -22.15 -17.22
C GLU A 457 0.94 -22.63 -17.86
N TYR A 458 -0.18 -21.95 -17.60
CA TYR A 458 -1.49 -22.28 -18.16
C TYR A 458 -1.51 -22.18 -19.68
N ILE A 459 -1.09 -21.03 -20.24
CA ILE A 459 -1.10 -20.79 -21.70
C ILE A 459 -0.15 -21.75 -22.41
N LYS A 460 1.05 -21.97 -21.89
CA LYS A 460 2.01 -22.95 -22.44
C LYS A 460 1.47 -24.38 -22.48
N ASN A 461 0.67 -24.77 -21.46
CA ASN A 461 0.10 -26.13 -21.41
C ASN A 461 -1.13 -26.28 -22.31
N LYS A 462 -1.91 -25.19 -22.52
CA LYS A 462 -3.06 -25.19 -23.43
C LYS A 462 -2.64 -25.35 -24.89
N ASN A 463 -1.41 -24.94 -25.23
CA ASN A 463 -0.87 -24.93 -26.59
C ASN A 463 0.05 -26.13 -26.88
N LYS A 464 0.12 -27.11 -25.98
CA LYS A 464 0.76 -28.42 -26.21
C LYS A 464 -0.26 -29.46 -26.67
#